data_fbd793b2f7bbae15337d71d7cf8751e3
#
_entry.id   fbd793b2f7bbae15337d71d7cf8751e3
#
_cell.length_a   1.000
_cell.length_b   1.000
_cell.length_c   1.000
_cell.angle_alpha   90.00
_cell.angle_beta   90.00
_cell.angle_gamma   90.00
#
_symmetry.space_group_name_H-M   'P 1'
#
loop_
_entity.id
_entity.type
_entity.pdbx_description
1 polymer ?
#
loop_
_entity_poly.entity_id
_entity_poly.type
_entity_poly.pdbx_seq_one_letter_code
_entity_poly.pdbx_strand_id
1 'polypeptide(L)'
;MIYADTDFFLALLKERDWLKERAKRVLEKYEGQITTSVVTFIELALLAKRYDLDVVKIFTSVMAICNFDDDRSLKAAIYIRDYGLGVFDAFHAAYCEGKIISSDSAYDRVGIERVKLEES
;
A
#
# COMPACT_ATOMS: atom_id res chain seq x y z
N MET A 1 16.94 -3.15 -13.13
CA MET A 1 16.02 -3.24 -11.94
C MET A 1 15.49 -4.65 -11.81
N ILE A 2 15.35 -5.11 -10.59
CA ILE A 2 14.81 -6.43 -10.28
C ILE A 2 13.48 -6.23 -9.55
N TYR A 3 12.41 -6.79 -10.09
CA TYR A 3 11.09 -6.70 -9.48
C TYR A 3 10.98 -7.68 -8.30
N ALA A 4 10.55 -7.17 -7.15
CA ALA A 4 10.31 -7.98 -5.96
C ALA A 4 8.81 -8.20 -5.74
N ASP A 5 8.47 -9.43 -5.45
CA ASP A 5 7.12 -9.84 -5.06
C ASP A 5 6.89 -9.52 -3.58
N THR A 6 5.65 -9.56 -3.17
CA THR A 6 5.20 -9.25 -1.81
C THR A 6 5.91 -10.08 -0.75
N ASP A 7 6.18 -11.37 -1.01
CA ASP A 7 6.79 -12.25 -0.02
C ASP A 7 8.22 -11.84 0.37
N PHE A 8 8.95 -11.19 -0.54
CA PHE A 8 10.27 -10.64 -0.22
C PHE A 8 10.17 -9.58 0.89
N PHE A 9 9.24 -8.63 0.74
CA PHE A 9 9.05 -7.58 1.74
C PHE A 9 8.52 -8.15 3.05
N LEU A 10 7.62 -9.12 2.99
CA LEU A 10 7.11 -9.79 4.19
C LEU A 10 8.23 -10.48 4.96
N ALA A 11 9.13 -11.16 4.27
CA ALA A 11 10.27 -11.83 4.90
C ALA A 11 11.17 -10.84 5.65
N LEU A 12 11.36 -9.63 5.09
CA LEU A 12 12.15 -8.58 5.73
C LEU A 12 11.44 -7.92 6.91
N LEU A 13 10.11 -7.72 6.80
CA LEU A 13 9.34 -6.91 7.74
C LEU A 13 8.71 -7.70 8.89
N LYS A 14 8.46 -8.99 8.72
CA LYS A 14 7.97 -9.85 9.80
C LYS A 14 9.07 -10.05 10.84
N GLU A 15 8.68 -10.07 12.11
CA GLU A 15 9.60 -10.34 13.20
C GLU A 15 10.23 -11.71 13.07
N ARG A 16 9.43 -12.73 12.68
CA ARG A 16 9.90 -14.09 12.45
C ARG A 16 9.43 -14.58 11.10
N ASP A 17 10.39 -14.92 10.24
CA ASP A 17 10.13 -15.51 8.94
C ASP A 17 11.32 -16.39 8.58
N TRP A 18 11.05 -17.61 8.11
CA TRP A 18 12.09 -18.57 7.77
C TRP A 18 12.98 -18.12 6.61
N LEU A 19 12.49 -17.21 5.77
CA LEU A 19 13.22 -16.63 4.65
C LEU A 19 13.98 -15.35 5.01
N LYS A 20 13.84 -14.85 6.24
CA LYS A 20 14.35 -13.54 6.62
C LYS A 20 15.84 -13.36 6.37
N GLU A 21 16.66 -14.32 6.78
CA GLU A 21 18.10 -14.23 6.59
C GLU A 21 18.50 -14.25 5.11
N ARG A 22 17.82 -15.06 4.31
CA ARG A 22 18.04 -15.09 2.86
C ARG A 22 17.59 -13.76 2.22
N ALA A 23 16.45 -13.22 2.63
CA ALA A 23 15.95 -11.94 2.13
C ALA A 23 16.92 -10.79 2.44
N LYS A 24 17.52 -10.78 3.63
CA LYS A 24 18.56 -9.80 3.99
C LYS A 24 19.77 -9.88 3.07
N ARG A 25 20.21 -11.09 2.74
CA ARG A 25 21.34 -11.29 1.82
C ARG A 25 21.02 -10.83 0.41
N VAL A 26 19.79 -11.07 -0.04
CA VAL A 26 19.32 -10.59 -1.34
C VAL A 26 19.27 -9.06 -1.36
N LEU A 27 18.76 -8.45 -0.29
CA LEU A 27 18.72 -6.99 -0.15
C LEU A 27 20.13 -6.38 -0.24
N GLU A 28 21.11 -6.95 0.47
CA GLU A 28 22.49 -6.48 0.43
C GLU A 28 23.10 -6.59 -0.97
N LYS A 29 22.87 -7.72 -1.63
CA LYS A 29 23.44 -8.00 -2.95
C LYS A 29 22.88 -7.08 -4.04
N TYR A 30 21.59 -6.74 -3.96
CA TYR A 30 20.88 -6.00 -5.00
C TYR A 30 20.43 -4.62 -4.56
N GLU A 31 21.04 -4.08 -3.52
CA GLU A 31 20.73 -2.75 -3.00
C GLU A 31 20.71 -1.70 -4.11
N GLY A 32 19.66 -0.89 -4.17
CA GLY A 32 19.48 0.13 -5.20
C GLY A 32 18.98 -0.39 -6.53
N GLN A 33 18.79 -1.71 -6.68
CA GLN A 33 18.33 -2.35 -7.91
C GLN A 33 16.95 -3.01 -7.79
N ILE A 34 16.32 -2.91 -6.63
CA ILE A 34 15.04 -3.56 -6.34
C ILE A 34 13.91 -2.58 -6.62
N THR A 35 12.89 -3.05 -7.31
CA THR A 35 11.67 -2.28 -7.55
C THR A 35 10.44 -3.13 -7.28
N THR A 36 9.28 -2.49 -7.23
CA THR A 36 7.98 -3.15 -7.11
C THR A 36 6.90 -2.26 -7.72
N SER A 37 5.65 -2.56 -7.49
CA SER A 37 4.53 -1.80 -8.04
C SER A 37 3.38 -1.68 -7.06
N VAL A 38 2.34 -0.95 -7.45
CA VAL A 38 1.10 -0.77 -6.67
C VAL A 38 0.45 -2.11 -6.30
N VAL A 39 0.63 -3.14 -7.11
CA VAL A 39 0.11 -4.49 -6.81
C VAL A 39 0.63 -4.99 -5.46
N THR A 40 1.92 -4.84 -5.21
CA THR A 40 2.54 -5.20 -3.93
C THR A 40 1.97 -4.38 -2.78
N PHE A 41 1.78 -3.07 -2.97
CA PHE A 41 1.18 -2.22 -1.93
C PHE A 41 -0.25 -2.64 -1.59
N ILE A 42 -1.06 -2.98 -2.58
CA ILE A 42 -2.42 -3.48 -2.34
C ILE A 42 -2.39 -4.79 -1.53
N GLU A 43 -1.56 -5.74 -1.91
CA GLU A 43 -1.41 -7.00 -1.18
C GLU A 43 -0.93 -6.76 0.26
N LEU A 44 0.07 -5.90 0.46
CA LEU A 44 0.57 -5.56 1.78
C LEU A 44 -0.50 -4.87 2.63
N ALA A 45 -1.33 -4.02 2.03
CA ALA A 45 -2.42 -3.36 2.74
C ALA A 45 -3.48 -4.37 3.22
N LEU A 46 -3.83 -5.34 2.39
CA LEU A 46 -4.75 -6.41 2.76
C LEU A 46 -4.20 -7.23 3.94
N LEU A 47 -2.91 -7.55 3.90
CA LEU A 47 -2.24 -8.28 4.98
C LEU A 47 -2.13 -7.45 6.26
N ALA A 48 -1.82 -6.17 6.14
CA ALA A 48 -1.73 -5.26 7.27
C ALA A 48 -3.07 -5.15 8.00
N LYS A 49 -4.17 -5.06 7.25
CA LYS A 49 -5.51 -5.01 7.83
C LYS A 49 -5.88 -6.32 8.51
N ARG A 50 -5.56 -7.45 7.88
CA ARG A 50 -5.85 -8.78 8.41
C ARG A 50 -5.13 -9.06 9.73
N TYR A 51 -3.90 -8.59 9.87
CA TYR A 51 -3.05 -8.83 11.05
C TYR A 51 -2.90 -7.63 11.96
N ASP A 52 -3.71 -6.58 11.76
CA ASP A 52 -3.70 -5.35 12.56
C ASP A 52 -2.31 -4.71 12.63
N LEU A 53 -1.67 -4.56 11.48
CA LEU A 53 -0.35 -3.94 11.35
C LEU A 53 -0.47 -2.51 10.86
N ASP A 54 0.55 -1.67 11.14
CA ASP A 54 0.60 -0.29 10.67
C ASP A 54 0.94 -0.25 9.18
N VAL A 55 -0.06 -0.04 8.35
CA VAL A 55 0.07 -0.02 6.89
C VAL A 55 0.98 1.11 6.41
N VAL A 56 0.98 2.26 7.07
CA VAL A 56 1.84 3.40 6.71
C VAL A 56 3.30 3.04 6.94
N LYS A 57 3.61 2.43 8.06
CA LYS A 57 4.97 1.99 8.40
C LYS A 57 5.48 0.94 7.40
N ILE A 58 4.62 -0.01 7.01
CA ILE A 58 4.97 -1.02 6.00
C ILE A 58 5.28 -0.36 4.66
N PHE A 59 4.42 0.54 4.20
CA PHE A 59 4.60 1.20 2.90
C PHE A 59 5.85 2.06 2.86
N THR A 60 6.12 2.83 3.91
CA THR A 60 7.34 3.64 3.96
C THR A 60 8.60 2.78 3.98
N SER A 61 8.56 1.63 4.63
CA SER A 61 9.68 0.67 4.63
C SER A 61 9.94 0.10 3.23
N VAL A 62 8.89 -0.28 2.51
CA VAL A 62 9.01 -0.78 1.13
C VAL A 62 9.56 0.31 0.20
N MET A 63 9.08 1.53 0.33
CA MET A 63 9.57 2.66 -0.45
C MET A 63 11.06 2.93 -0.20
N ALA A 64 11.50 2.81 1.04
CA ALA A 64 12.91 2.96 1.40
C ALA A 64 13.78 1.85 0.78
N ILE A 65 13.31 0.60 0.82
CA ILE A 65 14.00 -0.54 0.22
C ILE A 65 14.15 -0.35 -1.30
N CYS A 66 13.11 0.13 -1.95
CA CYS A 66 13.10 0.35 -3.40
C CYS A 66 13.71 1.70 -3.81
N ASN A 67 14.04 2.54 -2.85
CA ASN A 67 14.60 3.88 -3.06
C ASN A 67 13.73 4.73 -3.99
N PHE A 68 12.40 4.71 -3.79
CA PHE A 68 11.46 5.58 -4.48
C PHE A 68 10.27 5.92 -3.57
N ASP A 69 9.61 7.01 -3.91
CA ASP A 69 8.40 7.44 -3.24
C ASP A 69 7.19 7.21 -4.16
N ASP A 70 6.11 6.71 -3.58
CA ASP A 70 4.82 6.59 -4.26
C ASP A 70 3.77 7.31 -3.42
N ASP A 71 3.55 8.58 -3.74
CA ASP A 71 2.66 9.45 -2.98
C ASP A 71 1.22 8.94 -2.95
N ARG A 72 0.75 8.34 -4.03
CA ARG A 72 -0.61 7.80 -4.10
C ARG A 72 -0.77 6.58 -3.20
N SER A 73 0.17 5.65 -3.21
CA SER A 73 0.14 4.50 -2.32
C SER A 73 0.26 4.92 -0.86
N LEU A 74 1.10 5.90 -0.54
CA LEU A 74 1.22 6.43 0.80
C LEU A 74 -0.08 7.09 1.26
N LYS A 75 -0.72 7.85 0.38
CA LYS A 75 -2.03 8.46 0.65
C LYS A 75 -3.10 7.40 0.92
N ALA A 76 -3.11 6.32 0.14
CA ALA A 76 -3.99 5.18 0.38
C ALA A 76 -3.76 4.58 1.77
N ALA A 77 -2.52 4.40 2.18
CA ALA A 77 -2.18 3.88 3.51
C ALA A 77 -2.72 4.78 4.63
N ILE A 78 -2.63 6.08 4.47
CA ILE A 78 -3.16 7.07 5.41
C ILE A 78 -4.70 6.96 5.49
N TYR A 79 -5.37 6.84 4.36
CA TYR A 79 -6.83 6.66 4.33
C TYR A 79 -7.27 5.38 5.05
N ILE A 80 -6.50 4.31 4.93
CA ILE A 80 -6.77 3.06 5.64
C ILE A 80 -6.58 3.24 7.15
N ARG A 81 -5.43 3.76 7.55
CA ARG A 81 -5.05 3.85 8.97
C ARG A 81 -5.87 4.90 9.71
N ASP A 82 -5.98 6.10 9.15
CA ASP A 82 -6.49 7.27 9.86
C ASP A 82 -7.98 7.55 9.60
N TYR A 83 -8.49 7.12 8.46
CA TYR A 83 -9.88 7.36 8.07
C TYR A 83 -10.73 6.10 8.02
N GLY A 84 -10.13 4.94 8.24
CA GLY A 84 -10.86 3.68 8.30
C GLY A 84 -11.45 3.20 6.99
N LEU A 85 -10.94 3.65 5.84
CA LEU A 85 -11.40 3.16 4.54
C LEU A 85 -10.95 1.70 4.33
N GLY A 86 -11.78 0.94 3.61
CA GLY A 86 -11.35 -0.37 3.10
C GLY A 86 -10.19 -0.22 2.13
N VAL A 87 -9.46 -1.30 1.89
CA VAL A 87 -8.23 -1.24 1.10
C VAL A 87 -8.49 -0.73 -0.32
N PHE A 88 -9.44 -1.33 -1.05
CA PHE A 88 -9.72 -0.92 -2.42
C PHE A 88 -10.29 0.50 -2.50
N ASP A 89 -11.17 0.87 -1.57
CA ASP A 89 -11.71 2.23 -1.51
C ASP A 89 -10.59 3.25 -1.28
N ALA A 90 -9.63 2.93 -0.42
CA ALA A 90 -8.49 3.80 -0.14
C ALA A 90 -7.61 4.03 -1.38
N PHE A 91 -7.35 2.98 -2.15
CA PHE A 91 -6.58 3.12 -3.39
C PHE A 91 -7.37 3.88 -4.46
N HIS A 92 -8.67 3.61 -4.61
CA HIS A 92 -9.51 4.43 -5.51
C HIS A 92 -9.50 5.90 -5.09
N ALA A 93 -9.64 6.18 -3.79
CA ALA A 93 -9.60 7.54 -3.28
C ALA A 93 -8.27 8.24 -3.57
N ALA A 94 -7.16 7.51 -3.42
CA ALA A 94 -5.83 8.05 -3.68
C ALA A 94 -5.54 8.31 -5.16
N TYR A 95 -6.14 7.52 -6.05
CA TYR A 95 -5.88 7.61 -7.50
C TYR A 95 -6.90 8.45 -8.27
N CYS A 96 -8.04 8.82 -7.67
CA CYS A 96 -9.13 9.47 -8.40
C CYS A 96 -8.95 10.97 -8.64
N GLU A 97 -7.90 11.55 -8.08
CA GLU A 97 -7.59 12.99 -8.25
C GLU A 97 -8.73 13.92 -7.80
N GLY A 98 -9.41 13.56 -6.72
CA GLY A 98 -10.38 14.41 -6.06
C GLY A 98 -11.83 14.26 -6.53
N LYS A 99 -12.10 13.50 -7.57
CA LYS A 99 -13.46 13.31 -8.09
C LYS A 99 -13.67 11.87 -8.56
N ILE A 100 -14.78 11.26 -8.16
CA ILE A 100 -15.06 9.85 -8.43
C ILE A 100 -16.54 9.64 -8.78
N ILE A 101 -16.80 8.72 -9.69
CA ILE A 101 -18.14 8.22 -9.96
C ILE A 101 -18.34 6.96 -9.11
N SER A 102 -19.28 7.02 -8.17
CA SER A 102 -19.52 5.89 -7.25
C SER A 102 -20.85 6.03 -6.53
N SER A 103 -21.43 4.90 -6.15
CA SER A 103 -22.55 4.84 -5.21
C SER A 103 -22.09 4.74 -3.74
N ASP A 104 -20.79 4.58 -3.49
CA ASP A 104 -20.26 4.38 -2.14
C ASP A 104 -20.00 5.72 -1.46
N SER A 105 -20.72 5.97 -0.35
CA SER A 105 -20.58 7.20 0.43
C SER A 105 -19.30 7.29 1.25
N ALA A 106 -18.50 6.21 1.30
CA ALA A 106 -17.24 6.22 2.04
C ALA A 106 -16.29 7.31 1.56
N TYR A 107 -16.31 7.66 0.28
CA TYR A 107 -15.48 8.73 -0.28
C TYR A 107 -15.81 10.12 0.26
N ASP A 108 -17.04 10.31 0.73
CA ASP A 108 -17.45 11.60 1.31
C ASP A 108 -16.66 11.92 2.58
N ARG A 109 -16.21 10.89 3.31
CA ARG A 109 -15.45 11.05 4.56
C ARG A 109 -14.05 11.64 4.35
N VAL A 110 -13.51 11.53 3.16
CA VAL A 110 -12.17 12.03 2.85
C VAL A 110 -12.19 13.23 1.89
N GLY A 111 -13.37 13.86 1.75
CA GLY A 111 -13.50 15.09 1.00
C GLY A 111 -13.40 14.96 -0.51
N ILE A 112 -13.65 13.77 -1.05
CA ILE A 112 -13.66 13.54 -2.49
C ILE A 112 -15.05 13.89 -3.05
N GLU A 113 -15.08 14.66 -4.13
CA GLU A 113 -16.32 14.96 -4.83
C GLU A 113 -16.84 13.71 -5.53
N ARG A 114 -18.05 13.31 -5.20
CA ARG A 114 -18.62 12.08 -5.74
C ARG A 114 -19.75 12.40 -6.73
N VAL A 115 -19.61 11.88 -7.96
CA VAL A 115 -20.72 11.80 -8.90
C VAL A 115 -21.54 10.57 -8.48
N LYS A 116 -22.72 10.82 -7.89
CA LYS A 116 -23.51 9.79 -7.22
C LYS A 116 -24.26 8.92 -8.20
N LEU A 117 -23.95 7.64 -8.26
CA LEU A 117 -24.68 6.66 -9.08
C LEU A 117 -26.09 6.38 -8.57
N GLU A 118 -26.32 6.56 -7.27
CA GLU A 118 -27.63 6.31 -6.64
C GLU A 118 -28.65 7.40 -6.94
N GLU A 119 -28.24 8.52 -7.53
CA GLU A 119 -29.14 9.61 -7.92
C GLU A 119 -29.39 9.61 -9.43
N SER A 120 -30.63 9.74 -9.80
CA SER A 120 -31.01 9.85 -11.22
C SER A 120 -30.93 11.29 -11.74
#